data_4f865b95c387c164436d2d053114fc6d
#
_entry.id   4f865b95c387c164436d2d053114fc6d
#
_cell.length_a   1.000
_cell.length_b   1.000
_cell.length_c   1.000
_cell.angle_alpha   90.00
_cell.angle_beta   90.00
_cell.angle_gamma   90.00
#
_symmetry.space_group_name_H-M   'P 1'
#
loop_
_entity.id
_entity.type
_entity.pdbx_description
1 polymer ?
#
loop_
_entity_poly.entity_id
_entity_poly.type
_entity_poly.pdbx_seq_one_letter_code
_entity_poly.pdbx_strand_id
1 'polypeptide(L)'
;HAHMGPFRSIYLPEAGRDSMVAGMERAGVEAIIVSPHDALFGDTREGNAQMLEAVQACPGRIYGYCTIHPGYPRETAGQLDTYLHQAGVVGVKIHPASHEYPVDGPNYAPVMERLEAEGGLLLSHTWGSEGTCGARKMRAIAEKYPNIRLLLGHSCYGAWAEAIALAKDFPNVHLELTAAAHVYGLIEWMCREAGSRKVVFGTDYPWFDPAVYIGFVTFAHIDEEAMRNILYTNARGLLDEQLAKRK
;
A
#
# COMPACT_ATOMS: atom_id res chain seq x y z
N HIS A 1 -1.55 1.14 4.64
CA HIS A 1 -0.38 0.31 4.45
C HIS A 1 0.15 -0.15 5.79
N ALA A 2 0.06 -1.47 6.04
CA ALA A 2 0.51 -2.12 7.26
C ALA A 2 1.00 -3.55 6.96
N HIS A 3 1.76 -4.12 7.88
CA HIS A 3 2.27 -5.48 7.80
C HIS A 3 1.86 -6.29 9.03
N MET A 4 1.73 -7.60 8.89
CA MET A 4 1.33 -8.48 9.97
C MET A 4 2.30 -9.66 10.08
N GLY A 5 2.40 -10.21 11.29
CA GLY A 5 3.25 -11.36 11.57
C GLY A 5 4.71 -10.99 11.87
N PRO A 6 5.50 -11.96 12.32
CA PRO A 6 6.88 -11.73 12.69
C PRO A 6 7.73 -11.37 11.47
N PHE A 7 8.75 -10.55 11.70
CA PHE A 7 9.79 -10.31 10.70
C PHE A 7 11.05 -11.09 11.08
N ARG A 8 11.59 -11.86 10.15
CA ARG A 8 12.63 -12.88 10.41
C ARG A 8 13.92 -12.38 11.09
N SER A 9 14.27 -11.10 10.94
CA SER A 9 15.55 -10.57 11.44
C SER A 9 15.40 -9.48 12.50
N ILE A 10 14.18 -9.01 12.76
CA ILE A 10 13.89 -7.96 13.75
C ILE A 10 12.67 -8.38 14.54
N TYR A 11 12.76 -8.30 15.88
CA TYR A 11 11.61 -8.51 16.73
C TYR A 11 10.66 -7.30 16.65
N LEU A 12 9.44 -7.56 16.21
CA LEU A 12 8.36 -6.59 16.17
C LEU A 12 7.32 -6.97 17.24
N PRO A 13 7.21 -6.23 18.35
CA PRO A 13 6.44 -6.68 19.52
C PRO A 13 4.93 -6.76 19.29
N GLU A 14 4.37 -5.94 18.41
CA GLU A 14 2.93 -5.83 18.21
C GLU A 14 2.50 -6.26 16.78
N ALA A 15 3.19 -7.26 16.22
CA ALA A 15 2.93 -7.72 14.85
C ALA A 15 1.77 -8.73 14.70
N GLY A 16 1.23 -9.25 15.80
CA GLY A 16 0.10 -10.18 15.78
C GLY A 16 -1.23 -9.46 15.59
N ARG A 17 -2.22 -10.13 15.00
CA ARG A 17 -3.56 -9.59 14.73
C ARG A 17 -4.18 -8.84 15.92
N ASP A 18 -4.25 -9.48 17.08
CA ASP A 18 -4.95 -8.90 18.24
C ASP A 18 -4.21 -7.69 18.83
N SER A 19 -2.87 -7.73 18.86
CA SER A 19 -2.05 -6.58 19.28
C SER A 19 -2.12 -5.42 18.28
N MET A 20 -2.22 -5.73 16.98
CA MET A 20 -2.43 -4.69 15.97
C MET A 20 -3.79 -3.99 16.16
N VAL A 21 -4.87 -4.74 16.41
CA VAL A 21 -6.17 -4.16 16.71
C VAL A 21 -6.10 -3.28 17.98
N ALA A 22 -5.44 -3.75 19.04
CA ALA A 22 -5.27 -2.96 20.25
C ALA A 22 -4.45 -1.67 19.98
N GLY A 23 -3.43 -1.72 19.13
CA GLY A 23 -2.68 -0.53 18.71
C GLY A 23 -3.52 0.45 17.89
N MET A 24 -4.36 -0.04 17.01
CA MET A 24 -5.34 0.78 16.27
C MET A 24 -6.30 1.51 17.22
N GLU A 25 -6.82 0.82 18.23
CA GLU A 25 -7.71 1.43 19.24
C GLU A 25 -7.00 2.59 19.98
N ARG A 26 -5.76 2.36 20.42
CA ARG A 26 -4.97 3.40 21.11
C ARG A 26 -4.72 4.62 20.23
N ALA A 27 -4.51 4.41 18.94
CA ALA A 27 -4.21 5.48 17.98
C ALA A 27 -5.46 6.12 17.34
N GLY A 28 -6.66 5.59 17.60
CA GLY A 28 -7.89 6.05 16.95
C GLY A 28 -7.97 5.67 15.47
N VAL A 29 -7.30 4.59 15.05
CA VAL A 29 -7.33 4.09 13.67
C VAL A 29 -8.56 3.19 13.47
N GLU A 30 -9.42 3.55 12.53
CA GLU A 30 -10.65 2.81 12.23
C GLU A 30 -10.35 1.46 11.57
N ALA A 31 -9.52 1.46 10.54
CA ALA A 31 -9.21 0.27 9.76
C ALA A 31 -7.78 0.30 9.21
N ILE A 32 -7.23 -0.90 8.96
CA ILE A 32 -5.93 -1.08 8.29
C ILE A 32 -6.05 -2.03 7.11
N ILE A 33 -5.14 -1.90 6.15
CA ILE A 33 -5.00 -2.86 5.05
C ILE A 33 -3.62 -3.49 5.19
N VAL A 34 -3.58 -4.80 5.38
CA VAL A 34 -2.36 -5.54 5.72
C VAL A 34 -1.85 -6.41 4.58
N SER A 35 -0.54 -6.57 4.53
CA SER A 35 0.16 -7.67 3.85
C SER A 35 1.10 -8.33 4.83
N PRO A 36 0.98 -9.65 5.13
CA PRO A 36 1.84 -10.31 6.08
C PRO A 36 3.31 -10.32 5.64
N HIS A 37 4.23 -10.25 6.61
CA HIS A 37 5.66 -10.38 6.34
C HIS A 37 5.99 -11.72 5.67
N ASP A 38 5.36 -12.82 6.11
CA ASP A 38 5.57 -14.14 5.51
C ASP A 38 5.17 -14.16 4.03
N ALA A 39 4.13 -13.43 3.63
CA ALA A 39 3.75 -13.33 2.22
C ALA A 39 4.79 -12.60 1.37
N LEU A 40 5.52 -11.64 1.96
CA LEU A 40 6.52 -10.84 1.26
C LEU A 40 7.92 -11.46 1.27
N PHE A 41 8.29 -12.11 2.37
CA PHE A 41 9.68 -12.52 2.65
C PHE A 41 9.85 -14.02 2.93
N GLY A 42 8.76 -14.78 2.96
CA GLY A 42 8.70 -16.21 3.25
C GLY A 42 7.89 -16.99 2.22
N ASP A 43 6.92 -17.78 2.69
CA ASP A 43 5.99 -18.48 1.81
C ASP A 43 4.76 -17.60 1.53
N THR A 44 4.63 -17.17 0.28
CA THR A 44 3.53 -16.30 -0.18
C THR A 44 2.16 -16.93 0.03
N ARG A 45 2.04 -18.26 -0.10
CA ARG A 45 0.76 -18.97 0.09
C ARG A 45 0.35 -18.96 1.55
N GLU A 46 1.27 -19.28 2.43
CA GLU A 46 1.04 -19.27 3.88
C GLU A 46 0.71 -17.85 4.36
N GLY A 47 1.50 -16.85 3.93
CA GLY A 47 1.23 -15.46 4.31
C GLY A 47 -0.11 -14.93 3.77
N ASN A 48 -0.52 -15.27 2.54
CA ASN A 48 -1.84 -14.90 2.03
C ASN A 48 -2.98 -15.60 2.79
N ALA A 49 -2.77 -16.85 3.25
CA ALA A 49 -3.74 -17.54 4.10
C ALA A 49 -3.88 -16.85 5.46
N GLN A 50 -2.76 -16.48 6.11
CA GLN A 50 -2.75 -15.69 7.35
C GLN A 50 -3.46 -14.34 7.19
N MET A 51 -3.25 -13.65 6.07
CA MET A 51 -3.95 -12.40 5.77
C MET A 51 -5.47 -12.63 5.71
N LEU A 52 -5.92 -13.66 4.98
CA LEU A 52 -7.36 -13.94 4.86
C LEU A 52 -7.98 -14.31 6.19
N GLU A 53 -7.30 -15.10 7.02
CA GLU A 53 -7.74 -15.42 8.39
C GLU A 53 -7.94 -14.15 9.24
N ALA A 54 -6.98 -13.22 9.21
CA ALA A 54 -7.07 -11.97 9.95
C ALA A 54 -8.23 -11.08 9.46
N VAL A 55 -8.43 -11.00 8.16
CA VAL A 55 -9.55 -10.26 7.53
C VAL A 55 -10.90 -10.85 7.97
N GLN A 56 -11.04 -12.17 7.96
CA GLN A 56 -12.27 -12.86 8.37
C GLN A 56 -12.55 -12.73 9.87
N ALA A 57 -11.51 -12.75 10.70
CA ALA A 57 -11.62 -12.61 12.15
C ALA A 57 -11.94 -11.19 12.61
N CYS A 58 -11.56 -10.16 11.83
CA CYS A 58 -11.77 -8.75 12.19
C CYS A 58 -12.43 -7.96 11.04
N PRO A 59 -13.67 -8.32 10.65
CA PRO A 59 -14.35 -7.70 9.52
C PRO A 59 -14.58 -6.21 9.76
N GLY A 60 -14.28 -5.39 8.74
CA GLY A 60 -14.40 -3.94 8.84
C GLY A 60 -13.25 -3.24 9.56
N ARG A 61 -12.35 -3.98 10.23
CA ARG A 61 -11.18 -3.44 10.93
C ARG A 61 -9.88 -3.79 10.20
N ILE A 62 -9.75 -5.02 9.73
CA ILE A 62 -8.60 -5.50 8.96
C ILE A 62 -9.08 -5.85 7.55
N TYR A 63 -8.46 -5.23 6.57
CA TYR A 63 -8.55 -5.56 5.16
C TYR A 63 -7.23 -6.14 4.68
N GLY A 64 -7.22 -6.82 3.54
CA GLY A 64 -6.04 -7.51 3.03
C GLY A 64 -5.59 -7.09 1.64
N TYR A 65 -4.28 -7.12 1.43
CA TYR A 65 -3.68 -7.19 0.10
C TYR A 65 -3.27 -8.63 -0.19
N CYS A 66 -3.70 -9.18 -1.33
CA CYS A 66 -3.09 -10.39 -1.87
C CYS A 66 -1.64 -10.07 -2.26
N THR A 67 -0.69 -10.77 -1.69
CA THR A 67 0.73 -10.56 -2.00
C THR A 67 1.15 -11.50 -3.11
N ILE A 68 1.94 -11.00 -4.08
CA ILE A 68 2.49 -11.79 -5.19
C ILE A 68 4.00 -11.68 -5.20
N HIS A 69 4.67 -12.82 -5.31
CA HIS A 69 6.12 -12.94 -5.40
C HIS A 69 6.53 -13.35 -6.82
N PRO A 70 7.35 -12.54 -7.53
CA PRO A 70 7.69 -12.79 -8.94
C PRO A 70 8.61 -14.00 -9.16
N GLY A 71 9.22 -14.51 -8.10
CA GLY A 71 10.01 -15.75 -8.14
C GLY A 71 9.18 -17.01 -8.36
N TYR A 72 7.84 -16.93 -8.20
CA TYR A 72 6.91 -18.04 -8.36
C TYR A 72 5.84 -17.74 -9.43
N PRO A 73 6.22 -17.45 -10.70
CA PRO A 73 5.29 -16.96 -11.71
C PRO A 73 4.19 -17.97 -12.06
N ARG A 74 4.43 -19.27 -11.87
CA ARG A 74 3.42 -20.33 -12.11
C ARG A 74 2.29 -20.31 -11.06
N GLU A 75 2.52 -19.73 -9.89
CA GLU A 75 1.55 -19.66 -8.80
C GLU A 75 0.72 -18.38 -8.84
N THR A 76 1.18 -17.35 -9.56
CA THR A 76 0.56 -16.01 -9.56
C THR A 76 -0.92 -16.05 -9.89
N ALA A 77 -1.33 -16.73 -10.96
CA ALA A 77 -2.74 -16.82 -11.34
C ALA A 77 -3.57 -17.50 -10.25
N GLY A 78 -3.11 -18.62 -9.71
CA GLY A 78 -3.79 -19.35 -8.64
C GLY A 78 -3.91 -18.53 -7.34
N GLN A 79 -2.88 -17.76 -6.98
CA GLN A 79 -2.93 -16.86 -5.83
C GLN A 79 -3.97 -15.73 -6.04
N LEU A 80 -3.97 -15.09 -7.21
CA LEU A 80 -4.96 -14.07 -7.56
C LEU A 80 -6.38 -14.64 -7.54
N ASP A 81 -6.61 -15.79 -8.17
CA ASP A 81 -7.93 -16.43 -8.21
C ASP A 81 -8.43 -16.85 -6.83
N THR A 82 -7.53 -17.31 -5.96
CA THR A 82 -7.87 -17.74 -4.61
C THR A 82 -8.22 -16.58 -3.69
N TYR A 83 -7.43 -15.48 -3.74
CA TYR A 83 -7.49 -14.46 -2.71
C TYR A 83 -8.08 -13.14 -3.16
N LEU A 84 -7.88 -12.70 -4.42
CA LEU A 84 -8.21 -11.33 -4.82
C LEU A 84 -9.71 -10.98 -4.68
N HIS A 85 -10.58 -11.97 -4.83
CA HIS A 85 -12.04 -11.78 -4.73
C HIS A 85 -12.65 -12.20 -3.38
N GLN A 86 -11.81 -12.53 -2.39
CA GLN A 86 -12.32 -12.82 -1.05
C GLN A 86 -12.83 -11.53 -0.38
N ALA A 87 -13.89 -11.68 0.42
CA ALA A 87 -14.47 -10.55 1.16
C ALA A 87 -13.42 -9.89 2.05
N GLY A 88 -13.24 -8.56 1.89
CA GLY A 88 -12.25 -7.78 2.64
C GLY A 88 -10.83 -7.81 2.08
N VAL A 89 -10.54 -8.56 1.01
CA VAL A 89 -9.28 -8.44 0.26
C VAL A 89 -9.48 -7.39 -0.81
N VAL A 90 -8.71 -6.30 -0.80
CA VAL A 90 -9.02 -5.08 -1.54
C VAL A 90 -8.04 -4.73 -2.65
N GLY A 91 -6.95 -5.49 -2.80
CA GLY A 91 -5.96 -5.24 -3.83
C GLY A 91 -4.79 -6.20 -3.77
N VAL A 92 -3.73 -5.83 -4.45
CA VAL A 92 -2.48 -6.58 -4.49
C VAL A 92 -1.33 -5.76 -3.89
N LYS A 93 -0.45 -6.41 -3.11
CA LYS A 93 0.84 -5.87 -2.68
C LYS A 93 1.97 -6.58 -3.42
N ILE A 94 2.92 -5.77 -3.90
CA ILE A 94 4.20 -6.25 -4.42
C ILE A 94 5.37 -5.51 -3.76
N HIS A 95 6.52 -6.17 -3.70
CA HIS A 95 7.73 -5.61 -3.11
C HIS A 95 8.96 -5.83 -4.00
N PRO A 96 9.06 -5.11 -5.15
CA PRO A 96 10.09 -5.38 -6.16
C PRO A 96 11.53 -5.28 -5.63
N ALA A 97 11.78 -4.38 -4.66
CA ALA A 97 13.12 -4.23 -4.06
C ALA A 97 13.55 -5.48 -3.27
N SER A 98 12.70 -5.99 -2.39
CA SER A 98 13.02 -7.19 -1.59
C SER A 98 12.99 -8.49 -2.41
N HIS A 99 12.22 -8.51 -3.49
CA HIS A 99 12.18 -9.61 -4.43
C HIS A 99 13.31 -9.57 -5.47
N GLU A 100 14.15 -8.52 -5.44
CA GLU A 100 15.23 -8.27 -6.42
C GLU A 100 14.77 -8.40 -7.86
N TYR A 101 13.52 -8.01 -8.13
CA TYR A 101 12.88 -8.17 -9.43
C TYR A 101 12.19 -6.88 -9.87
N PRO A 102 12.43 -6.41 -11.11
CA PRO A 102 11.89 -5.12 -11.56
C PRO A 102 10.36 -5.15 -11.68
N VAL A 103 9.71 -4.06 -11.24
CA VAL A 103 8.24 -3.92 -11.25
C VAL A 103 7.63 -4.05 -12.65
N ASP A 104 8.39 -3.68 -13.68
CA ASP A 104 8.03 -3.81 -15.09
C ASP A 104 8.45 -5.16 -15.71
N GLY A 105 8.96 -6.09 -14.89
CA GLY A 105 9.39 -7.40 -15.33
C GLY A 105 8.23 -8.33 -15.69
N PRO A 106 8.45 -9.29 -16.62
CA PRO A 106 7.38 -10.14 -17.17
C PRO A 106 6.66 -10.98 -16.11
N ASN A 107 7.29 -11.34 -14.99
CA ASN A 107 6.64 -12.14 -13.96
C ASN A 107 5.57 -11.36 -13.16
N TYR A 108 5.57 -10.02 -13.21
CA TYR A 108 4.49 -9.19 -12.68
C TYR A 108 3.40 -8.89 -13.73
N ALA A 109 3.62 -9.18 -15.02
CA ALA A 109 2.62 -8.88 -16.06
C ALA A 109 1.23 -9.46 -15.77
N PRO A 110 1.07 -10.73 -15.31
CA PRO A 110 -0.25 -11.27 -14.99
C PRO A 110 -0.98 -10.51 -13.89
N VAL A 111 -0.24 -9.95 -12.91
CA VAL A 111 -0.81 -9.08 -11.86
C VAL A 111 -1.33 -7.79 -12.47
N MET A 112 -0.48 -7.13 -13.27
CA MET A 112 -0.82 -5.84 -13.89
C MET A 112 -2.01 -5.98 -14.84
N GLU A 113 -2.03 -7.02 -15.67
CA GLU A 113 -3.12 -7.29 -16.62
C GLU A 113 -4.45 -7.57 -15.90
N ARG A 114 -4.42 -8.35 -14.81
CA ARG A 114 -5.61 -8.62 -14.00
C ARG A 114 -6.14 -7.34 -13.36
N LEU A 115 -5.27 -6.56 -12.71
CA LEU A 115 -5.67 -5.33 -12.06
C LEU A 115 -6.12 -4.25 -13.05
N GLU A 116 -5.49 -4.18 -14.24
CA GLU A 116 -5.91 -3.27 -15.30
C GLU A 116 -7.33 -3.59 -15.79
N ALA A 117 -7.62 -4.87 -16.03
CA ALA A 117 -8.94 -5.32 -16.47
C ALA A 117 -10.05 -5.04 -15.44
N GLU A 118 -9.73 -5.10 -14.16
CA GLU A 118 -10.70 -4.95 -13.07
C GLU A 118 -10.72 -3.53 -12.46
N GLY A 119 -9.82 -2.64 -12.89
CA GLY A 119 -9.61 -1.35 -12.21
C GLY A 119 -9.17 -1.54 -10.75
N GLY A 120 -8.30 -2.54 -10.50
CA GLY A 120 -7.91 -2.99 -9.17
C GLY A 120 -6.93 -2.05 -8.48
N LEU A 121 -6.70 -2.28 -7.19
CA LEU A 121 -5.77 -1.53 -6.35
C LEU A 121 -4.42 -2.25 -6.26
N LEU A 122 -3.34 -1.53 -6.58
CA LEU A 122 -1.97 -2.00 -6.42
C LEU A 122 -1.21 -1.12 -5.41
N LEU A 123 -0.73 -1.72 -4.34
CA LEU A 123 0.30 -1.13 -3.49
C LEU A 123 1.65 -1.70 -3.89
N SER A 124 2.49 -0.90 -4.52
CA SER A 124 3.89 -1.24 -4.79
C SER A 124 4.81 -0.58 -3.77
N HIS A 125 5.72 -1.34 -3.16
CA HIS A 125 6.89 -0.72 -2.54
C HIS A 125 7.65 0.08 -3.61
N THR A 126 8.04 1.32 -3.30
CA THR A 126 8.78 2.20 -4.22
C THR A 126 9.92 2.90 -3.50
N TRP A 127 11.05 3.09 -4.20
CA TRP A 127 12.25 3.68 -3.62
C TRP A 127 13.15 4.32 -4.68
N GLY A 128 13.53 5.58 -4.47
CA GLY A 128 14.41 6.31 -5.37
C GLY A 128 13.83 6.59 -6.76
N SER A 129 14.69 7.08 -7.65
CA SER A 129 14.37 7.33 -9.06
C SER A 129 14.55 6.09 -9.94
N GLU A 130 15.54 5.28 -9.61
CA GLU A 130 16.02 4.14 -10.39
C GLU A 130 15.78 2.82 -9.64
N GLY A 131 16.42 1.73 -10.11
CA GLY A 131 16.36 0.42 -9.48
C GLY A 131 15.13 -0.39 -9.89
N THR A 132 14.73 -1.33 -9.01
CA THR A 132 13.65 -2.28 -9.32
C THR A 132 12.24 -1.66 -9.28
N CYS A 133 12.05 -0.56 -8.54
CA CYS A 133 10.76 0.08 -8.28
C CYS A 133 10.85 1.61 -8.12
N GLY A 134 11.85 2.24 -8.75
CA GLY A 134 12.02 3.68 -8.73
C GLY A 134 10.97 4.44 -9.55
N ALA A 135 10.92 5.75 -9.36
CA ALA A 135 9.92 6.62 -9.97
C ALA A 135 9.81 6.48 -11.50
N ARG A 136 10.93 6.26 -12.19
CA ARG A 136 10.93 6.08 -13.66
C ARG A 136 10.19 4.83 -14.11
N LYS A 137 10.38 3.71 -13.39
CA LYS A 137 9.64 2.46 -13.69
C LYS A 137 8.17 2.59 -13.32
N MET A 138 7.86 3.26 -12.21
CA MET A 138 6.47 3.51 -11.81
C MET A 138 5.75 4.39 -12.83
N ARG A 139 6.44 5.33 -13.51
CA ARG A 139 5.87 6.10 -14.62
C ARG A 139 5.47 5.19 -15.77
N ALA A 140 6.34 4.28 -16.19
CA ALA A 140 6.03 3.32 -17.26
C ALA A 140 4.84 2.41 -16.91
N ILE A 141 4.71 2.01 -15.63
CA ILE A 141 3.55 1.24 -15.14
C ILE A 141 2.28 2.10 -15.22
N ALA A 142 2.31 3.35 -14.73
CA ALA A 142 1.15 4.25 -14.74
C ALA A 142 0.67 4.57 -16.17
N GLU A 143 1.59 4.74 -17.11
CA GLU A 143 1.30 4.96 -18.54
C GLU A 143 0.66 3.73 -19.19
N LYS A 144 1.21 2.55 -18.92
CA LYS A 144 0.78 1.30 -19.55
C LYS A 144 -0.54 0.78 -18.97
N TYR A 145 -0.82 1.05 -17.69
CA TYR A 145 -1.96 0.48 -16.96
C TYR A 145 -2.77 1.59 -16.26
N PRO A 146 -3.50 2.42 -17.04
CA PRO A 146 -4.20 3.60 -16.53
C PRO A 146 -5.41 3.30 -15.62
N ASN A 147 -5.96 2.09 -15.67
CA ASN A 147 -7.10 1.71 -14.84
C ASN A 147 -6.70 1.21 -13.45
N ILE A 148 -5.42 0.82 -13.24
CA ILE A 148 -4.93 0.41 -11.92
C ILE A 148 -4.94 1.61 -10.97
N ARG A 149 -5.54 1.48 -9.79
CA ARG A 149 -5.35 2.42 -8.68
C ARG A 149 -3.99 2.14 -8.05
N LEU A 150 -2.99 2.97 -8.39
CA LEU A 150 -1.59 2.75 -8.04
C LEU A 150 -1.20 3.55 -6.80
N LEU A 151 -0.89 2.87 -5.70
CA LEU A 151 -0.30 3.46 -4.51
C LEU A 151 1.23 3.31 -4.57
N LEU A 152 1.93 4.44 -4.60
CA LEU A 152 3.40 4.49 -4.48
C LEU A 152 3.77 4.36 -2.99
N GLY A 153 3.93 3.15 -2.49
CA GLY A 153 4.36 2.91 -1.11
C GLY A 153 5.68 3.62 -0.85
N HIS A 154 5.77 4.43 0.20
CA HIS A 154 6.88 5.33 0.54
C HIS A 154 7.10 6.50 -0.45
N SER A 155 6.16 6.72 -1.38
CA SER A 155 6.22 7.82 -2.36
C SER A 155 7.58 7.94 -3.07
N CYS A 156 8.14 6.82 -3.55
CA CYS A 156 9.48 6.75 -4.17
C CYS A 156 10.56 7.39 -3.29
N TYR A 157 10.67 7.01 -2.03
CA TYR A 157 11.53 7.59 -1.00
C TYR A 157 12.82 8.20 -1.54
N GLY A 158 13.03 9.52 -1.30
CA GLY A 158 14.17 10.30 -1.79
C GLY A 158 14.00 10.89 -3.20
N ALA A 159 13.10 10.35 -4.04
CA ALA A 159 12.78 10.89 -5.37
C ALA A 159 11.44 11.68 -5.35
N TRP A 160 11.28 12.57 -4.38
CA TRP A 160 10.03 13.24 -4.08
C TRP A 160 9.47 14.08 -5.24
N ALA A 161 10.33 14.81 -5.94
CA ALA A 161 9.91 15.62 -7.08
C ALA A 161 9.30 14.76 -8.21
N GLU A 162 9.92 13.60 -8.48
CA GLU A 162 9.46 12.67 -9.51
C GLU A 162 8.14 11.99 -9.09
N ALA A 163 8.04 11.58 -7.81
CA ALA A 163 6.81 10.99 -7.28
C ALA A 163 5.63 11.97 -7.31
N ILE A 164 5.86 13.22 -6.91
CA ILE A 164 4.86 14.30 -6.96
C ILE A 164 4.42 14.55 -8.42
N ALA A 165 5.36 14.62 -9.35
CA ALA A 165 5.05 14.76 -10.77
C ALA A 165 4.21 13.59 -11.29
N LEU A 166 4.52 12.35 -10.88
CA LEU A 166 3.72 11.17 -11.20
C LEU A 166 2.27 11.31 -10.74
N ALA A 167 2.05 11.67 -9.49
CA ALA A 167 0.71 11.83 -8.94
C ALA A 167 -0.08 12.99 -9.61
N LYS A 168 0.64 14.02 -10.08
CA LYS A 168 0.06 15.16 -10.81
C LYS A 168 -0.33 14.79 -12.24
N ASP A 169 0.56 14.05 -12.94
CA ASP A 169 0.38 13.70 -14.35
C ASP A 169 -0.66 12.58 -14.55
N PHE A 170 -0.75 11.64 -13.58
CA PHE A 170 -1.58 10.45 -13.71
C PHE A 170 -2.73 10.44 -12.67
N PRO A 171 -4.00 10.44 -13.13
CA PRO A 171 -5.16 10.46 -12.22
C PRO A 171 -5.26 9.24 -11.31
N ASN A 172 -4.73 8.11 -11.74
CA ASN A 172 -4.75 6.81 -11.05
C ASN A 172 -3.60 6.61 -10.06
N VAL A 173 -2.64 7.55 -9.96
CA VAL A 173 -1.47 7.45 -9.07
C VAL A 173 -1.72 8.22 -7.78
N HIS A 174 -1.34 7.61 -6.64
CA HIS A 174 -1.43 8.19 -5.30
C HIS A 174 -0.10 8.06 -4.57
N LEU A 175 0.23 9.08 -3.78
CA LEU A 175 1.40 9.15 -2.90
C LEU A 175 1.03 8.55 -1.54
N GLU A 176 1.78 7.57 -1.07
CA GLU A 176 1.52 6.93 0.23
C GLU A 176 2.62 7.35 1.23
N LEU A 177 2.21 7.76 2.44
CA LEU A 177 3.05 8.52 3.37
C LEU A 177 4.01 7.69 4.21
N THR A 178 3.98 6.38 4.19
CA THR A 178 4.93 5.57 4.95
C THR A 178 6.36 6.00 4.65
N ALA A 179 7.18 6.18 5.69
CA ALA A 179 8.55 6.68 5.63
C ALA A 179 8.72 8.09 4.98
N ALA A 180 7.67 8.68 4.42
CA ALA A 180 7.70 10.02 3.83
C ALA A 180 7.22 11.10 4.81
N ALA A 181 6.24 10.79 5.67
CA ALA A 181 5.60 11.77 6.55
C ALA A 181 6.53 12.50 7.52
N HIS A 182 7.65 11.87 7.93
CA HIS A 182 8.62 12.48 8.83
C HIS A 182 9.55 13.51 8.19
N VAL A 183 9.50 13.65 6.86
CA VAL A 183 10.33 14.62 6.13
C VAL A 183 9.68 15.99 6.21
N TYR A 184 10.38 16.95 6.83
CA TYR A 184 9.87 18.30 7.07
C TYR A 184 9.44 19.01 5.79
N GLY A 185 8.21 19.51 5.75
CA GLY A 185 7.64 20.25 4.62
C GLY A 185 7.22 19.38 3.43
N LEU A 186 7.41 18.06 3.49
CA LEU A 186 7.08 17.19 2.36
C LEU A 186 5.57 17.00 2.18
N ILE A 187 4.80 16.88 3.25
CA ILE A 187 3.33 16.78 3.21
C ILE A 187 2.75 18.03 2.54
N GLU A 188 3.21 19.21 2.96
CA GLU A 188 2.81 20.50 2.38
C GLU A 188 3.17 20.58 0.90
N TRP A 189 4.36 20.10 0.54
CA TRP A 189 4.79 20.08 -0.86
C TRP A 189 3.93 19.15 -1.70
N MET A 190 3.65 17.94 -1.25
CA MET A 190 2.75 17.00 -1.91
C MET A 190 1.36 17.60 -2.11
N CYS A 191 0.79 18.22 -1.05
CA CYS A 191 -0.53 18.87 -1.11
C CYS A 191 -0.57 20.03 -2.10
N ARG A 192 0.47 20.87 -2.09
CA ARG A 192 0.55 22.05 -2.96
C ARG A 192 0.66 21.67 -4.44
N GLU A 193 1.48 20.69 -4.79
CA GLU A 193 1.78 20.35 -6.17
C GLU A 193 0.85 19.31 -6.79
N ALA A 194 0.55 18.24 -6.05
CA ALA A 194 -0.30 17.15 -6.55
C ALA A 194 -1.76 17.27 -6.06
N GLY A 195 -1.99 18.02 -4.98
CA GLY A 195 -3.28 18.12 -4.32
C GLY A 195 -3.46 17.09 -3.19
N SER A 196 -4.12 17.49 -2.10
CA SER A 196 -4.32 16.62 -0.93
C SER A 196 -5.07 15.32 -1.23
N ARG A 197 -5.91 15.30 -2.26
CA ARG A 197 -6.65 14.09 -2.72
C ARG A 197 -5.76 13.01 -3.33
N LYS A 198 -4.49 13.32 -3.58
CA LYS A 198 -3.49 12.38 -4.09
C LYS A 198 -2.66 11.74 -2.99
N VAL A 199 -2.78 12.20 -1.76
CA VAL A 199 -1.95 11.76 -0.63
C VAL A 199 -2.72 10.82 0.26
N VAL A 200 -2.20 9.61 0.49
CA VAL A 200 -2.85 8.54 1.27
C VAL A 200 -2.02 8.25 2.52
N PHE A 201 -2.69 8.15 3.65
CA PHE A 201 -2.08 7.80 4.92
C PHE A 201 -1.60 6.34 4.95
N GLY A 202 -0.42 6.11 5.50
CA GLY A 202 0.14 4.80 5.76
C GLY A 202 1.32 4.90 6.73
N THR A 203 1.63 3.78 7.39
CA THR A 203 2.60 3.77 8.49
C THR A 203 3.54 2.58 8.49
N ASP A 204 3.38 1.59 7.62
CA ASP A 204 4.08 0.29 7.78
C ASP A 204 3.84 -0.36 9.16
N TYR A 205 2.78 0.02 9.88
CA TYR A 205 2.53 -0.58 11.20
C TYR A 205 2.71 -2.12 11.14
N PRO A 206 3.47 -2.75 12.03
CA PRO A 206 4.00 -2.26 13.29
C PRO A 206 5.44 -1.67 13.25
N TRP A 207 5.99 -1.38 12.07
CA TRP A 207 7.32 -0.75 11.97
C TRP A 207 7.35 0.67 12.53
N PHE A 208 6.27 1.42 12.29
CA PHE A 208 6.11 2.77 12.80
C PHE A 208 4.79 2.91 13.54
N ASP A 209 4.82 3.67 14.64
CA ASP A 209 3.62 3.94 15.46
C ASP A 209 2.63 4.83 14.71
N PRO A 210 1.37 4.38 14.50
CA PRO A 210 0.35 5.18 13.84
C PRO A 210 0.10 6.54 14.52
N ALA A 211 0.18 6.62 15.85
CA ALA A 211 -0.04 7.87 16.59
C ALA A 211 1.01 8.93 16.20
N VAL A 212 2.26 8.54 16.01
CA VAL A 212 3.33 9.45 15.56
C VAL A 212 3.05 9.95 14.15
N TYR A 213 2.62 9.05 13.25
CA TYR A 213 2.32 9.42 11.87
C TYR A 213 1.07 10.30 11.74
N ILE A 214 0.05 10.07 12.56
CA ILE A 214 -1.09 10.98 12.69
C ILE A 214 -0.59 12.36 13.13
N GLY A 215 0.35 12.41 14.09
CA GLY A 215 0.99 13.64 14.52
C GLY A 215 1.68 14.40 13.38
N PHE A 216 2.41 13.73 12.49
CA PHE A 216 3.03 14.39 11.34
C PHE A 216 2.00 15.06 10.42
N VAL A 217 0.85 14.44 10.22
CA VAL A 217 -0.22 15.03 9.39
C VAL A 217 -0.95 16.15 10.12
N THR A 218 -1.28 15.96 11.41
CA THR A 218 -2.06 16.94 12.18
C THR A 218 -1.28 18.22 12.51
N PHE A 219 0.04 18.16 12.54
CA PHE A 219 0.91 19.33 12.76
C PHE A 219 1.54 19.88 11.47
N ALA A 220 1.24 19.29 10.30
CA ALA A 220 1.62 19.87 9.02
C ALA A 220 0.88 21.19 8.76
N HIS A 221 1.52 22.12 8.04
CA HIS A 221 0.93 23.40 7.65
C HIS A 221 0.00 23.23 6.44
N ILE A 222 -1.10 22.49 6.63
CA ILE A 222 -2.17 22.23 5.65
C ILE A 222 -3.53 22.58 6.26
N ASP A 223 -4.55 22.77 5.44
CA ASP A 223 -5.90 23.06 5.93
C ASP A 223 -6.61 21.78 6.44
N GLU A 224 -7.75 21.96 7.10
CA GLU A 224 -8.54 20.87 7.69
C GLU A 224 -9.08 19.91 6.61
N GLU A 225 -9.39 20.41 5.41
CA GLU A 225 -9.84 19.56 4.30
C GLU A 225 -8.69 18.64 3.85
N ALA A 226 -7.51 19.17 3.67
CA ALA A 226 -6.32 18.40 3.30
C ALA A 226 -5.98 17.35 4.36
N MET A 227 -6.03 17.73 5.64
CA MET A 227 -5.82 16.81 6.76
C MET A 227 -6.83 15.65 6.73
N ARG A 228 -8.12 15.95 6.57
CA ARG A 228 -9.19 14.94 6.46
C ARG A 228 -9.01 14.05 5.24
N ASN A 229 -8.64 14.63 4.09
CA ASN A 229 -8.38 13.88 2.88
C ASN A 229 -7.26 12.84 3.11
N ILE A 230 -6.15 13.25 3.70
CA ILE A 230 -4.99 12.39 3.95
C ILE A 230 -5.31 11.30 4.96
N LEU A 231 -5.87 11.67 6.12
CA LEU A 231 -6.09 10.74 7.23
C LEU A 231 -7.26 9.78 7.00
N TYR A 232 -8.22 10.13 6.13
CA TYR A 232 -9.44 9.34 6.00
C TYR A 232 -9.98 9.25 4.58
N THR A 233 -10.40 10.37 3.97
CA THR A 233 -11.28 10.37 2.79
C THR A 233 -10.68 9.61 1.61
N ASN A 234 -9.38 9.80 1.34
CA ASN A 234 -8.72 9.21 0.18
C ASN A 234 -8.61 7.68 0.31
N ALA A 235 -8.12 7.20 1.45
CA ALA A 235 -8.02 5.76 1.69
C ALA A 235 -9.41 5.11 1.74
N ARG A 236 -10.39 5.76 2.38
CA ARG A 236 -11.77 5.27 2.46
C ARG A 236 -12.40 5.17 1.07
N GLY A 237 -12.23 6.18 0.22
CA GLY A 237 -12.74 6.17 -1.15
C GLY A 237 -12.18 5.04 -2.00
N LEU A 238 -10.85 4.81 -1.94
CA LEU A 238 -10.20 3.69 -2.61
C LEU A 238 -10.70 2.34 -2.08
N LEU A 239 -10.84 2.21 -0.77
CA LEU A 239 -11.36 1.00 -0.13
C LEU A 239 -12.79 0.70 -0.58
N ASP A 240 -13.69 1.69 -0.52
CA ASP A 240 -15.10 1.54 -0.91
C ASP A 240 -15.24 1.19 -2.39
N GLU A 241 -14.42 1.81 -3.26
CA GLU A 241 -14.37 1.46 -4.68
C GLU A 241 -14.05 -0.03 -4.88
N GLN A 242 -13.06 -0.56 -4.16
CA GLN A 242 -12.68 -1.96 -4.30
C GLN A 242 -13.70 -2.92 -3.69
N LEU A 243 -14.30 -2.57 -2.55
CA LEU A 243 -15.34 -3.37 -1.92
C LEU A 243 -16.62 -3.45 -2.77
N ALA A 244 -16.95 -2.39 -3.49
CA ALA A 244 -18.11 -2.36 -4.38
C ALA A 244 -17.98 -3.33 -5.57
N LYS A 245 -16.77 -3.58 -6.05
CA LYS A 245 -16.47 -4.50 -7.17
C LYS A 245 -16.56 -5.98 -6.76
N ARG A 246 -16.69 -6.28 -5.47
CA ARG A 246 -16.63 -7.64 -4.89
C ARG A 246 -17.98 -8.11 -4.30
N LYS A 247 -19.01 -7.34 -4.57
CA LYS A 247 -20.40 -7.69 -4.29
C LYS A 247 -21.04 -8.38 -5.50
#